data_54dd998080880c7a45360e9d654b9481
#
_entry.id   54dd998080880c7a45360e9d654b9481
#
_cell.length_a   1.000
_cell.length_b   1.000
_cell.length_c   1.000
_cell.angle_alpha   90.00
_cell.angle_beta   90.00
_cell.angle_gamma   90.00
#
_symmetry.space_group_name_H-M   'P 1'
#
loop_
_entity.id
_entity.type
_entity.pdbx_description
1 polymer ?
#
loop_
_entity_poly.entity_id
_entity_poly.type
_entity_poly.pdbx_seq_one_letter_code
_entity_poly.pdbx_strand_id
1 'polypeptide(L)'
;NPNAPRQVSDIAISLDISFMEACKGLSHEVEINRAETCDSCHGSGAKAGTTPKTCPDCHGSGQVRVQQRSMFGMMSSTRPCSRCGGKGKIIETPCPTCNGQGRVQRRKKVVINVPAGIDNGQTLCVRGEGNCGTNGGPKGDLNVRITVRKDPIFERKGFDVWCEIPITYSQAVLGDELTVPTIDGNVKYSIPEGTQPGTVFRLRGKGIKKLQREGRGDQMVRVVIEVPKKLNKKQKDALL
;
A
#
# COMPACT_ATOMS: atom_id res chain seq x y z
N ASN A 1 31.19 -2.61 12.02
CA ASN A 1 31.39 -4.04 12.28
C ASN A 1 30.52 -4.84 11.30
N PRO A 2 31.10 -5.66 10.38
CA PRO A 2 30.36 -6.44 9.41
C PRO A 2 29.48 -7.52 10.03
N ASN A 3 29.75 -7.89 11.26
CA ASN A 3 28.99 -8.87 12.03
C ASN A 3 27.88 -8.24 12.92
N ALA A 4 27.73 -6.92 12.92
CA ALA A 4 26.66 -6.29 13.67
C ALA A 4 25.28 -6.65 13.11
N PRO A 5 24.27 -6.83 13.97
CA PRO A 5 22.90 -6.97 13.52
C PRO A 5 22.49 -5.76 12.66
N ARG A 6 21.93 -6.02 11.48
CA ARG A 6 21.46 -4.96 10.57
C ARG A 6 20.06 -5.26 10.11
N GLN A 7 19.23 -4.24 10.15
CA GLN A 7 17.95 -4.25 9.46
C GLN A 7 18.21 -4.25 7.95
N VAL A 8 17.39 -4.99 7.22
CA VAL A 8 17.43 -5.05 5.75
C VAL A 8 16.30 -4.21 5.19
N SER A 9 16.39 -3.91 3.89
CA SER A 9 15.41 -3.10 3.17
C SER A 9 13.97 -3.58 3.35
N ASP A 10 13.08 -2.63 3.50
CA ASP A 10 11.64 -2.86 3.48
C ASP A 10 11.18 -3.40 2.13
N ILE A 11 10.04 -4.06 2.14
CA ILE A 11 9.35 -4.52 0.94
C ILE A 11 8.29 -3.48 0.60
N ALA A 12 8.20 -3.09 -0.67
CA ALA A 12 7.15 -2.22 -1.17
C ALA A 12 6.28 -2.98 -2.16
N ILE A 13 4.96 -2.91 -1.97
CA ILE A 13 3.96 -3.46 -2.88
C ILE A 13 2.88 -2.42 -3.16
N SER A 14 2.11 -2.62 -4.24
CA SER A 14 0.91 -1.85 -4.54
C SER A 14 -0.32 -2.74 -4.36
N LEU A 15 -1.38 -2.19 -3.76
CA LEU A 15 -2.66 -2.85 -3.58
C LEU A 15 -3.75 -1.99 -4.23
N ASP A 16 -4.41 -2.54 -5.26
CA ASP A 16 -5.52 -1.89 -5.96
C ASP A 16 -6.83 -2.26 -5.29
N ILE A 17 -7.56 -1.26 -4.83
CA ILE A 17 -8.87 -1.42 -4.19
C ILE A 17 -9.93 -0.59 -4.91
N SER A 18 -11.18 -0.97 -4.77
CA SER A 18 -12.32 -0.19 -5.26
C SER A 18 -12.57 1.04 -4.36
N PHE A 19 -13.31 2.01 -4.89
CA PHE A 19 -13.76 3.17 -4.13
C PHE A 19 -14.56 2.76 -2.87
N MET A 20 -15.46 1.81 -3.00
CA MET A 20 -16.29 1.33 -1.89
C MET A 20 -15.47 0.65 -0.79
N GLU A 21 -14.46 -0.14 -1.17
CA GLU A 21 -13.52 -0.75 -0.23
C GLU A 21 -12.69 0.31 0.50
N ALA A 22 -12.25 1.35 -0.21
CA ALA A 22 -11.54 2.47 0.41
C ALA A 22 -12.42 3.23 1.42
N CYS A 23 -13.73 3.38 1.14
CA CYS A 23 -14.66 4.03 2.03
C CYS A 23 -15.00 3.22 3.28
N LYS A 24 -15.18 1.90 3.13
CA LYS A 24 -15.62 0.98 4.20
C LYS A 24 -14.46 0.36 4.98
N GLY A 25 -13.27 0.30 4.35
CA GLY A 25 -12.15 -0.50 4.82
C GLY A 25 -12.31 -1.96 4.43
N LEU A 26 -11.20 -2.67 4.41
CA LEU A 26 -11.19 -4.12 4.14
C LEU A 26 -9.99 -4.77 4.82
N SER A 27 -10.09 -6.08 4.99
CA SER A 27 -8.96 -6.96 5.33
C SER A 27 -8.63 -7.79 4.09
N HIS A 28 -7.42 -7.67 3.58
CA HIS A 28 -7.00 -8.34 2.35
C HIS A 28 -5.74 -9.18 2.59
N GLU A 29 -5.75 -10.44 2.15
CA GLU A 29 -4.59 -11.33 2.21
C GLU A 29 -3.78 -11.18 0.92
N VAL A 30 -2.51 -10.82 1.05
CA VAL A 30 -1.58 -10.73 -0.07
C VAL A 30 -0.45 -11.75 0.09
N GLU A 31 -0.02 -12.31 -1.01
CA GLU A 31 1.14 -13.19 -1.05
C GLU A 31 2.39 -12.37 -1.46
N ILE A 32 3.40 -12.36 -0.61
CA ILE A 32 4.65 -11.66 -0.87
C ILE A 32 5.83 -12.63 -0.87
N ASN A 33 6.83 -12.35 -1.70
CA ASN A 33 8.12 -13.01 -1.63
C ASN A 33 9.03 -12.22 -0.70
N ARG A 34 9.52 -12.87 0.35
CA ARG A 34 10.46 -12.24 1.26
C ARG A 34 11.60 -13.16 1.63
N ALA A 35 12.72 -12.56 1.97
CA ALA A 35 13.83 -13.29 2.56
C ALA A 35 13.50 -13.65 4.00
N GLU A 36 13.57 -14.93 4.33
CA GLU A 36 13.42 -15.45 5.71
C GLU A 36 14.73 -16.09 6.16
N THR A 37 14.95 -16.15 7.45
CA THR A 37 16.09 -16.85 8.03
C THR A 37 16.02 -18.32 7.64
N CYS A 38 17.13 -18.87 7.18
CA CYS A 38 17.19 -20.29 6.80
C CYS A 38 17.01 -21.17 8.02
N ASP A 39 15.99 -22.03 8.02
CA ASP A 39 15.69 -22.92 9.16
C ASP A 39 16.78 -23.96 9.40
N SER A 40 17.49 -24.39 8.33
CA SER A 40 18.53 -25.42 8.43
C SER A 40 19.79 -24.95 9.12
N CYS A 41 20.13 -23.65 9.00
CA CYS A 41 21.36 -23.09 9.59
C CYS A 41 21.10 -21.92 10.54
N HIS A 42 19.84 -21.55 10.77
CA HIS A 42 19.42 -20.46 11.65
C HIS A 42 20.17 -19.14 11.41
N GLY A 43 20.41 -18.85 10.13
CA GLY A 43 21.07 -17.61 9.71
C GLY A 43 22.61 -17.65 9.67
N SER A 44 23.25 -18.71 10.13
CA SER A 44 24.73 -18.82 10.12
C SER A 44 25.33 -18.98 8.74
N GLY A 45 24.57 -19.52 7.78
CA GLY A 45 25.05 -19.89 6.46
C GLY A 45 25.92 -21.14 6.41
N ALA A 46 26.31 -21.69 7.57
CA ALA A 46 27.11 -22.92 7.66
C ALA A 46 26.21 -24.15 7.72
N LYS A 47 26.70 -25.29 7.24
CA LYS A 47 26.01 -26.58 7.34
C LYS A 47 25.71 -26.91 8.81
N ALA A 48 24.57 -27.51 9.09
CA ALA A 48 24.21 -27.97 10.43
C ALA A 48 25.34 -28.81 11.06
N GLY A 49 25.68 -28.49 12.30
CA GLY A 49 26.81 -29.12 13.02
C GLY A 49 28.19 -28.46 12.75
N THR A 50 28.25 -27.44 11.90
CA THR A 50 29.45 -26.65 11.67
C THR A 50 29.25 -25.18 12.01
N THR A 51 30.31 -24.48 12.39
CA THR A 51 30.26 -23.04 12.72
C THR A 51 31.16 -22.23 11.79
N PRO A 52 30.76 -21.00 11.43
CA PRO A 52 31.64 -20.09 10.70
C PRO A 52 32.89 -19.79 11.53
N LYS A 53 34.08 -19.87 10.89
CA LYS A 53 35.37 -19.56 11.52
C LYS A 53 35.70 -18.08 11.34
N THR A 54 36.35 -17.47 12.31
CA THR A 54 36.88 -16.10 12.17
C THR A 54 37.92 -16.06 11.05
N CYS A 55 37.82 -15.06 10.17
CA CYS A 55 38.79 -14.90 9.07
C CYS A 55 40.19 -14.61 9.64
N PRO A 56 41.22 -15.41 9.34
CA PRO A 56 42.56 -15.21 9.88
C PRO A 56 43.21 -13.93 9.34
N ASP A 57 42.87 -13.47 8.14
CA ASP A 57 43.53 -12.30 7.51
C ASP A 57 43.06 -10.96 8.08
N CYS A 58 41.80 -10.87 8.48
CA CYS A 58 41.23 -9.64 9.03
C CYS A 58 40.80 -9.78 10.50
N HIS A 59 41.02 -10.94 11.10
CA HIS A 59 40.68 -11.21 12.51
C HIS A 59 39.23 -10.82 12.88
N GLY A 60 38.28 -11.05 11.95
CA GLY A 60 36.87 -10.78 12.15
C GLY A 60 36.41 -9.35 11.78
N SER A 61 37.35 -8.44 11.47
CA SER A 61 36.99 -7.04 11.11
C SER A 61 36.35 -6.90 9.73
N GLY A 62 36.51 -7.86 8.84
CA GLY A 62 36.05 -7.81 7.45
C GLY A 62 36.80 -6.83 6.57
N GLN A 63 37.75 -6.09 7.12
CA GLN A 63 38.51 -5.06 6.42
C GLN A 63 40.01 -5.23 6.67
N VAL A 64 40.80 -4.86 5.68
CA VAL A 64 42.27 -4.82 5.79
C VAL A 64 42.78 -3.43 5.47
N ARG A 65 43.77 -2.97 6.23
CA ARG A 65 44.44 -1.70 5.96
C ARG A 65 45.56 -1.96 4.97
N VAL A 66 45.57 -1.20 3.90
CA VAL A 66 46.63 -1.23 2.90
C VAL A 66 47.33 0.11 2.90
N GLN A 67 48.65 0.08 3.10
CA GLN A 67 49.51 1.25 2.99
C GLN A 67 50.05 1.35 1.57
N GLN A 68 49.71 2.44 0.88
CA GLN A 68 50.29 2.72 -0.46
C GLN A 68 51.24 3.91 -0.34
N ARG A 69 52.41 3.73 -0.87
CA ARG A 69 53.41 4.80 -0.99
C ARG A 69 53.02 5.68 -2.18
N SER A 70 52.71 6.93 -1.93
CA SER A 70 52.43 7.95 -2.95
C SER A 70 53.60 8.94 -2.99
N MET A 71 53.75 9.71 -4.07
CA MET A 71 54.72 10.79 -4.18
C MET A 71 54.58 11.87 -3.09
N PHE A 72 53.42 11.92 -2.42
CA PHE A 72 53.08 12.86 -1.34
C PHE A 72 53.12 12.23 0.06
N GLY A 73 53.67 11.02 0.21
CA GLY A 73 53.73 10.35 1.52
C GLY A 73 53.04 8.99 1.55
N MET A 74 53.00 8.38 2.75
CA MET A 74 52.29 7.12 2.98
C MET A 74 50.81 7.38 3.18
N MET A 75 49.97 6.90 2.26
CA MET A 75 48.51 6.89 2.43
C MET A 75 48.03 5.53 2.93
N SER A 76 47.29 5.52 4.02
CA SER A 76 46.62 4.34 4.55
C SER A 76 45.17 4.31 4.06
N SER A 77 44.81 3.29 3.28
CA SER A 77 43.43 3.05 2.83
C SER A 77 42.88 1.75 3.42
N THR A 78 41.59 1.71 3.69
CA THR A 78 40.91 0.52 4.18
C THR A 78 40.09 -0.07 3.05
N ARG A 79 40.23 -1.37 2.80
CA ARG A 79 39.43 -2.08 1.79
C ARG A 79 38.85 -3.38 2.36
N PRO A 80 37.77 -3.90 1.75
CA PRO A 80 37.20 -5.19 2.16
C PRO A 80 38.26 -6.29 2.08
N CYS A 81 38.30 -7.17 3.06
CA CYS A 81 39.20 -8.33 3.07
C CYS A 81 38.83 -9.26 1.91
N SER A 82 39.76 -9.53 1.01
CA SER A 82 39.57 -10.37 -0.17
C SER A 82 39.19 -11.81 0.18
N ARG A 83 39.75 -12.35 1.27
CA ARG A 83 39.54 -13.74 1.67
C ARG A 83 38.13 -14.01 2.17
N CYS A 84 37.52 -13.12 2.95
CA CYS A 84 36.17 -13.28 3.46
C CYS A 84 35.12 -12.41 2.73
N GLY A 85 35.52 -11.65 1.71
CA GLY A 85 34.63 -10.75 0.96
C GLY A 85 33.99 -9.68 1.85
N GLY A 86 34.69 -9.23 2.89
CA GLY A 86 34.16 -8.24 3.84
C GLY A 86 33.31 -8.81 4.99
N LYS A 87 33.03 -10.11 5.03
CA LYS A 87 32.15 -10.75 6.03
C LYS A 87 32.81 -10.95 7.39
N GLY A 88 34.14 -10.93 7.49
CA GLY A 88 34.88 -11.20 8.73
C GLY A 88 34.89 -12.66 9.17
N LYS A 89 34.11 -13.53 8.53
CA LYS A 89 33.98 -14.96 8.81
C LYS A 89 34.12 -15.76 7.53
N ILE A 90 34.62 -16.99 7.63
CA ILE A 90 34.74 -17.96 6.54
C ILE A 90 33.85 -19.15 6.85
N ILE A 91 33.07 -19.56 5.88
CA ILE A 91 32.23 -20.76 5.93
C ILE A 91 32.90 -21.83 5.09
N GLU A 92 33.49 -22.84 5.76
CA GLU A 92 34.17 -23.94 5.05
C GLU A 92 33.17 -24.88 4.38
N THR A 93 32.07 -25.17 5.08
CA THR A 93 31.00 -26.01 4.54
C THR A 93 29.70 -25.19 4.50
N PRO A 94 29.30 -24.70 3.32
CA PRO A 94 28.07 -23.90 3.19
C PRO A 94 26.83 -24.75 3.44
N CYS A 95 25.81 -24.13 4.01
CA CYS A 95 24.51 -24.75 4.17
C CYS A 95 23.88 -25.04 2.80
N PRO A 96 23.49 -26.28 2.49
CA PRO A 96 22.95 -26.63 1.18
C PRO A 96 21.62 -25.98 0.86
N THR A 97 20.82 -25.62 1.89
CA THR A 97 19.51 -24.99 1.72
C THR A 97 19.61 -23.51 1.29
N CYS A 98 20.58 -22.77 1.80
CA CYS A 98 20.73 -21.35 1.51
C CYS A 98 22.05 -21.00 0.79
N ASN A 99 22.85 -21.99 0.41
CA ASN A 99 24.13 -21.81 -0.28
C ASN A 99 25.07 -20.80 0.45
N GLY A 100 25.12 -20.88 1.76
CA GLY A 100 25.99 -20.00 2.58
C GLY A 100 25.43 -18.60 2.83
N GLN A 101 24.22 -18.27 2.36
CA GLN A 101 23.63 -16.94 2.53
C GLN A 101 22.96 -16.74 3.91
N GLY A 102 22.61 -17.82 4.61
CA GLY A 102 21.88 -17.76 5.86
C GLY A 102 20.41 -17.40 5.73
N ARG A 103 19.92 -17.11 4.51
CA ARG A 103 18.57 -16.67 4.20
C ARG A 103 18.04 -17.39 2.98
N VAL A 104 16.71 -17.58 2.92
CA VAL A 104 16.00 -18.21 1.81
C VAL A 104 14.82 -17.33 1.40
N GLN A 105 14.50 -17.30 0.11
CA GLN A 105 13.30 -16.63 -0.38
C GLN A 105 12.10 -17.55 -0.15
N ARG A 106 11.06 -17.02 0.47
CA ARG A 106 9.80 -17.73 0.71
C ARG A 106 8.60 -16.88 0.35
N ARG A 107 7.59 -17.52 -0.17
CA ARG A 107 6.26 -16.92 -0.32
C ARG A 107 5.55 -16.97 1.02
N LYS A 108 5.02 -15.83 1.44
CA LYS A 108 4.31 -15.69 2.71
C LYS A 108 3.03 -14.91 2.48
N LYS A 109 1.95 -15.39 3.08
CA LYS A 109 0.68 -14.70 3.11
C LYS A 109 0.67 -13.72 4.28
N VAL A 110 0.33 -12.48 3.99
CA VAL A 110 0.24 -11.39 4.99
C VAL A 110 -1.13 -10.75 4.87
N VAL A 111 -1.80 -10.60 6.00
CA VAL A 111 -3.08 -9.90 6.08
C VAL A 111 -2.84 -8.42 6.25
N ILE A 112 -3.39 -7.63 5.32
CA ILE A 112 -3.33 -6.17 5.33
C ILE A 112 -4.69 -5.64 5.72
N ASN A 113 -4.75 -4.92 6.84
CA ASN A 113 -5.96 -4.25 7.29
C ASN A 113 -5.96 -2.81 6.75
N VAL A 114 -6.79 -2.55 5.76
CA VAL A 114 -6.96 -1.23 5.16
C VAL A 114 -8.04 -0.48 5.94
N PRO A 115 -7.71 0.64 6.58
CA PRO A 115 -8.68 1.39 7.37
C PRO A 115 -9.70 2.10 6.48
N ALA A 116 -10.95 2.21 6.98
CA ALA A 116 -12.00 2.96 6.32
C ALA A 116 -11.63 4.43 6.15
N GLY A 117 -11.83 4.98 4.94
CA GLY A 117 -11.53 6.37 4.62
C GLY A 117 -10.14 6.61 4.04
N ILE A 118 -9.37 5.54 3.79
CA ILE A 118 -8.06 5.66 3.15
C ILE A 118 -8.17 6.36 1.80
N ASP A 119 -7.14 7.13 1.43
CA ASP A 119 -7.12 7.85 0.16
C ASP A 119 -6.16 7.21 -0.85
N ASN A 120 -6.36 7.55 -2.12
CA ASN A 120 -5.49 7.11 -3.20
C ASN A 120 -4.06 7.59 -2.97
N GLY A 121 -3.08 6.72 -3.20
CA GLY A 121 -1.66 7.01 -3.06
C GLY A 121 -1.13 6.97 -1.62
N GLN A 122 -1.96 6.75 -0.61
CA GLN A 122 -1.49 6.56 0.77
C GLN A 122 -0.75 5.23 0.92
N THR A 123 0.22 5.22 1.82
CA THR A 123 1.02 4.04 2.13
C THR A 123 0.73 3.54 3.53
N LEU A 124 0.42 2.26 3.65
CA LEU A 124 0.29 1.56 4.92
C LEU A 124 1.59 0.83 5.23
N CYS A 125 2.10 1.00 6.45
CA CYS A 125 3.27 0.28 6.93
C CYS A 125 2.82 -0.88 7.83
N VAL A 126 3.11 -2.11 7.40
CA VAL A 126 2.91 -3.32 8.20
C VAL A 126 4.25 -3.72 8.80
N ARG A 127 4.41 -3.45 10.10
CA ARG A 127 5.69 -3.61 10.79
C ARG A 127 6.12 -5.06 10.89
N GLY A 128 7.41 -5.32 10.64
CA GLY A 128 8.03 -6.64 10.80
C GLY A 128 7.63 -7.67 9.74
N GLU A 129 6.89 -7.26 8.69
CA GLU A 129 6.47 -8.14 7.60
C GLU A 129 7.36 -8.00 6.34
N GLY A 130 8.48 -7.27 6.45
CA GLY A 130 9.51 -7.17 5.40
C GLY A 130 10.51 -8.32 5.41
N ASN A 131 11.67 -8.11 4.79
CA ASN A 131 12.76 -9.08 4.75
C ASN A 131 13.40 -9.31 6.12
N CYS A 132 13.86 -10.53 6.39
CA CYS A 132 14.64 -10.80 7.61
C CYS A 132 15.94 -10.01 7.61
N GLY A 133 16.33 -9.50 8.77
CA GLY A 133 17.60 -8.83 8.99
C GLY A 133 18.81 -9.72 8.74
N THR A 134 19.98 -9.12 8.70
CA THR A 134 21.25 -9.85 8.65
C THR A 134 21.86 -9.95 10.04
N ASN A 135 22.59 -11.03 10.30
CA ASN A 135 23.28 -11.28 11.57
C ASN A 135 22.35 -11.18 12.80
N GLY A 136 21.12 -11.69 12.68
CA GLY A 136 20.14 -11.61 13.77
C GLY A 136 19.52 -10.23 13.96
N GLY A 137 19.66 -9.34 12.99
CA GLY A 137 19.01 -8.02 13.01
C GLY A 137 17.49 -8.11 12.87
N PRO A 138 16.75 -7.02 13.20
CA PRO A 138 15.31 -6.97 13.10
C PRO A 138 14.87 -7.11 11.63
N LYS A 139 13.63 -7.59 11.45
CA LYS A 139 13.00 -7.62 10.14
C LYS A 139 12.71 -6.20 9.67
N GLY A 140 12.71 -6.00 8.36
CA GLY A 140 12.17 -4.79 7.75
C GLY A 140 10.65 -4.75 7.80
N ASP A 141 10.07 -3.72 7.24
CA ASP A 141 8.63 -3.50 7.18
C ASP A 141 8.08 -3.78 5.77
N LEU A 142 6.78 -4.00 5.69
CA LEU A 142 6.06 -4.08 4.42
C LEU A 142 5.29 -2.77 4.21
N ASN A 143 5.69 -2.03 3.20
CA ASN A 143 5.06 -0.78 2.78
C ASN A 143 4.07 -1.08 1.64
N VAL A 144 2.79 -0.87 1.90
CA VAL A 144 1.70 -1.13 0.97
C VAL A 144 1.15 0.19 0.46
N ARG A 145 1.42 0.51 -0.80
CA ARG A 145 0.85 1.68 -1.46
C ARG A 145 -0.55 1.36 -1.97
N ILE A 146 -1.52 2.14 -1.53
CA ILE A 146 -2.92 1.96 -1.92
C ILE A 146 -3.22 2.72 -3.20
N THR A 147 -3.79 2.04 -4.18
CA THR A 147 -4.34 2.62 -5.41
C THR A 147 -5.85 2.42 -5.39
N VAL A 148 -6.60 3.52 -5.39
CA VAL A 148 -8.07 3.46 -5.40
C VAL A 148 -8.57 3.63 -6.83
N ARG A 149 -9.33 2.65 -7.32
CA ARG A 149 -9.97 2.71 -8.63
C ARG A 149 -11.12 3.73 -8.60
N LYS A 150 -11.28 4.46 -9.69
CA LYS A 150 -12.39 5.39 -9.87
C LYS A 150 -13.72 4.63 -9.85
N ASP A 151 -14.72 5.24 -9.22
CA ASP A 151 -16.10 4.74 -9.24
C ASP A 151 -16.88 5.44 -10.36
N PRO A 152 -17.81 4.75 -11.05
CA PRO A 152 -18.61 5.35 -12.11
C PRO A 152 -19.67 6.34 -11.61
N ILE A 153 -20.07 6.25 -10.35
CA ILE A 153 -21.15 7.05 -9.75
C ILE A 153 -20.59 8.10 -8.80
N PHE A 154 -19.57 7.74 -8.02
CA PHE A 154 -19.05 8.54 -6.92
C PHE A 154 -17.71 9.21 -7.26
N GLU A 155 -17.62 10.48 -6.96
CA GLU A 155 -16.37 11.25 -6.99
C GLU A 155 -16.01 11.68 -5.56
N ARG A 156 -14.77 11.44 -5.15
CA ARG A 156 -14.26 11.84 -3.84
C ARG A 156 -13.69 13.26 -3.89
N LYS A 157 -14.11 14.11 -2.95
CA LYS A 157 -13.50 15.43 -2.70
C LYS A 157 -13.18 15.55 -1.20
N GLY A 158 -11.96 15.19 -0.84
CA GLY A 158 -11.56 15.09 0.56
C GLY A 158 -12.29 13.96 1.29
N PHE A 159 -13.13 14.29 2.25
CA PHE A 159 -14.02 13.33 2.94
C PHE A 159 -15.45 13.38 2.44
N ASP A 160 -15.77 14.30 1.56
CA ASP A 160 -17.10 14.39 0.95
C ASP A 160 -17.15 13.54 -0.33
N VAL A 161 -18.34 13.06 -0.63
CA VAL A 161 -18.63 12.26 -1.82
C VAL A 161 -19.58 13.02 -2.70
N TRP A 162 -19.29 13.08 -3.97
CA TRP A 162 -20.14 13.72 -4.98
C TRP A 162 -20.75 12.68 -5.89
N CYS A 163 -22.01 12.85 -6.24
CA CYS A 163 -22.67 12.08 -7.29
C CYS A 163 -23.61 12.97 -8.09
N GLU A 164 -23.92 12.55 -9.31
CA GLU A 164 -24.90 13.20 -10.17
C GLU A 164 -26.10 12.27 -10.33
N ILE A 165 -27.31 12.83 -10.15
CA ILE A 165 -28.57 12.10 -10.31
C ILE A 165 -29.34 12.73 -11.44
N PRO A 166 -29.63 11.98 -12.50
CA PRO A 166 -30.51 12.44 -13.56
C PRO A 166 -31.97 12.47 -13.07
N ILE A 167 -32.65 13.57 -13.33
CA ILE A 167 -34.08 13.73 -13.05
C ILE A 167 -34.80 14.19 -14.31
N THR A 168 -36.09 13.88 -14.43
CA THR A 168 -36.91 14.35 -15.51
C THR A 168 -37.34 15.82 -15.26
N TYR A 169 -37.74 16.52 -16.33
CA TYR A 169 -38.28 17.87 -16.22
C TYR A 169 -39.50 17.91 -15.28
N SER A 170 -40.43 16.95 -15.38
CA SER A 170 -41.60 16.87 -14.51
C SER A 170 -41.23 16.70 -13.02
N GLN A 171 -40.25 15.87 -12.70
CA GLN A 171 -39.74 15.73 -11.32
C GLN A 171 -39.11 17.03 -10.82
N ALA A 172 -38.40 17.76 -11.66
CA ALA A 172 -37.81 19.05 -11.30
C ALA A 172 -38.89 20.13 -11.01
N VAL A 173 -39.94 20.16 -11.81
CA VAL A 173 -41.01 21.16 -11.67
C VAL A 173 -41.94 20.87 -10.50
N LEU A 174 -42.40 19.63 -10.34
CA LEU A 174 -43.42 19.23 -9.36
C LEU A 174 -42.83 18.78 -8.02
N GLY A 175 -41.52 18.58 -7.95
CA GLY A 175 -40.86 17.87 -6.86
C GLY A 175 -41.12 16.36 -6.93
N ASP A 176 -40.27 15.59 -6.32
CA ASP A 176 -40.44 14.12 -6.26
C ASP A 176 -39.58 13.53 -5.14
N GLU A 177 -39.83 12.26 -4.81
CA GLU A 177 -38.97 11.47 -3.92
C GLU A 177 -37.97 10.66 -4.74
N LEU A 178 -36.69 11.04 -4.68
CA LEU A 178 -35.60 10.37 -5.41
C LEU A 178 -34.97 9.26 -4.58
N THR A 179 -34.57 8.18 -5.22
CA THR A 179 -33.70 7.17 -4.63
C THR A 179 -32.26 7.51 -4.94
N VAL A 180 -31.52 7.95 -3.94
CA VAL A 180 -30.12 8.39 -4.06
C VAL A 180 -29.19 7.29 -3.57
N PRO A 181 -28.24 6.80 -4.41
CA PRO A 181 -27.22 5.86 -3.97
C PRO A 181 -26.26 6.56 -3.01
N THR A 182 -25.89 5.87 -1.93
CA THR A 182 -24.87 6.31 -0.98
C THR A 182 -23.87 5.20 -0.73
N ILE A 183 -22.75 5.51 -0.03
CA ILE A 183 -21.77 4.51 0.39
C ILE A 183 -22.40 3.39 1.24
N ASP A 184 -23.46 3.72 2.00
CA ASP A 184 -24.11 2.78 2.92
C ASP A 184 -25.36 2.10 2.31
N GLY A 185 -25.66 2.37 1.07
CA GLY A 185 -26.86 1.90 0.37
C GLY A 185 -27.74 3.05 -0.10
N ASN A 186 -28.91 2.73 -0.62
CA ASN A 186 -29.83 3.73 -1.17
C ASN A 186 -30.59 4.45 -0.05
N VAL A 187 -30.76 5.76 -0.20
CA VAL A 187 -31.63 6.58 0.67
C VAL A 187 -32.66 7.31 -0.17
N LYS A 188 -33.84 7.52 0.40
CA LYS A 188 -34.89 8.34 -0.19
C LYS A 188 -34.65 9.81 0.16
N TYR A 189 -34.74 10.67 -0.82
CA TYR A 189 -34.58 12.11 -0.66
C TYR A 189 -35.61 12.86 -1.46
N SER A 190 -36.41 13.71 -0.80
CA SER A 190 -37.45 14.54 -1.45
C SER A 190 -36.79 15.81 -1.99
N ILE A 191 -36.95 16.04 -3.27
CA ILE A 191 -36.58 17.32 -3.90
C ILE A 191 -37.78 18.26 -3.93
N PRO A 192 -37.62 19.55 -3.66
CA PRO A 192 -38.70 20.52 -3.74
C PRO A 192 -39.13 20.79 -5.18
N GLU A 193 -40.37 21.26 -5.33
CA GLU A 193 -40.86 21.79 -6.60
C GLU A 193 -40.01 22.96 -7.08
N GLY A 194 -39.86 23.12 -8.39
CA GLY A 194 -39.04 24.17 -9.00
C GLY A 194 -37.55 23.95 -8.85
N THR A 195 -37.07 22.74 -8.58
CA THR A 195 -35.66 22.40 -8.49
C THR A 195 -34.95 22.69 -9.81
N GLN A 196 -33.92 23.55 -9.77
CA GLN A 196 -33.16 23.94 -10.97
C GLN A 196 -32.06 22.93 -11.31
N PRO A 197 -31.69 22.77 -12.61
CA PRO A 197 -30.56 21.93 -13.03
C PRO A 197 -29.26 22.42 -12.37
N GLY A 198 -28.45 21.47 -11.89
CA GLY A 198 -27.19 21.77 -11.19
C GLY A 198 -27.36 22.10 -9.71
N THR A 199 -28.59 22.11 -9.17
CA THR A 199 -28.81 22.23 -7.72
C THR A 199 -28.09 21.09 -7.00
N VAL A 200 -27.43 21.42 -5.89
CA VAL A 200 -26.70 20.47 -5.06
C VAL A 200 -27.39 20.31 -3.72
N PHE A 201 -27.80 19.09 -3.43
CA PHE A 201 -28.36 18.71 -2.14
C PHE A 201 -27.30 18.07 -1.27
N ARG A 202 -27.29 18.36 0.01
CA ARG A 202 -26.31 17.86 0.98
C ARG A 202 -26.94 16.82 1.89
N LEU A 203 -26.45 15.58 1.81
CA LEU A 203 -26.80 14.51 2.72
C LEU A 203 -25.74 14.45 3.84
N ARG A 204 -26.10 14.99 5.01
CA ARG A 204 -25.19 15.10 6.15
C ARG A 204 -24.75 13.73 6.65
N GLY A 205 -23.42 13.57 6.91
CA GLY A 205 -22.84 12.35 7.46
C GLY A 205 -22.85 11.13 6.52
N LYS A 206 -23.19 11.31 5.23
CA LYS A 206 -23.19 10.24 4.22
C LYS A 206 -21.93 10.18 3.38
N GLY A 207 -20.89 10.94 3.76
CA GLY A 207 -19.59 10.92 3.14
C GLY A 207 -18.65 9.86 3.75
N ILE A 208 -17.35 10.02 3.52
CA ILE A 208 -16.28 9.11 3.88
C ILE A 208 -15.91 9.30 5.35
N LYS A 209 -15.59 8.20 6.03
CA LYS A 209 -15.09 8.22 7.40
C LYS A 209 -13.71 8.92 7.46
N LYS A 210 -13.52 9.76 8.47
CA LYS A 210 -12.24 10.42 8.70
C LYS A 210 -11.26 9.47 9.39
N LEU A 211 -10.04 9.31 8.82
CA LEU A 211 -9.05 8.34 9.31
C LEU A 211 -8.55 8.61 10.73
N GLN A 212 -8.35 9.89 11.10
CA GLN A 212 -7.69 10.28 12.34
C GLN A 212 -8.59 11.05 13.30
N ARG A 213 -9.88 11.18 12.95
CA ARG A 213 -10.86 11.95 13.72
C ARG A 213 -12.20 11.22 13.72
N GLU A 214 -12.99 11.46 14.73
CA GLU A 214 -14.37 11.00 14.72
C GLU A 214 -15.18 11.74 13.65
N GLY A 215 -16.20 11.05 13.11
CA GLY A 215 -17.14 11.59 12.15
C GLY A 215 -16.85 11.19 10.70
N ARG A 216 -17.76 11.66 9.85
CA ARG A 216 -17.76 11.42 8.40
C ARG A 216 -17.91 12.76 7.68
N GLY A 217 -17.54 12.79 6.41
CA GLY A 217 -17.93 13.86 5.51
C GLY A 217 -19.40 13.76 5.11
N ASP A 218 -19.79 14.53 4.14
CA ASP A 218 -21.15 14.58 3.63
C ASP A 218 -21.20 14.04 2.19
N GLN A 219 -22.41 13.73 1.72
CA GLN A 219 -22.60 13.44 0.31
C GLN A 219 -23.29 14.63 -0.36
N MET A 220 -22.71 15.09 -1.46
CA MET A 220 -23.23 16.15 -2.31
C MET A 220 -23.86 15.52 -3.55
N VAL A 221 -25.16 15.74 -3.71
CA VAL A 221 -25.98 15.20 -4.79
C VAL A 221 -26.31 16.32 -5.73
N ARG A 222 -25.71 16.32 -6.93
CA ARG A 222 -26.05 17.27 -7.99
C ARG A 222 -27.14 16.68 -8.85
N VAL A 223 -28.22 17.40 -9.02
CA VAL A 223 -29.28 17.01 -9.95
C VAL A 223 -29.01 17.57 -11.35
N VAL A 224 -29.21 16.73 -12.34
CA VAL A 224 -29.11 17.10 -13.77
C VAL A 224 -30.41 16.73 -14.46
N ILE A 225 -30.92 17.60 -15.33
CA ILE A 225 -32.13 17.28 -16.09
C ILE A 225 -31.74 16.42 -17.29
N GLU A 226 -32.32 15.23 -17.37
CA GLU A 226 -32.14 14.33 -18.49
C GLU A 226 -33.08 14.74 -19.64
N VAL A 227 -32.49 15.10 -20.76
CA VAL A 227 -33.24 15.36 -21.99
C VAL A 227 -33.33 14.08 -22.82
N PRO A 228 -34.52 13.55 -23.09
CA PRO A 228 -34.69 12.32 -23.83
C PRO A 228 -34.19 12.46 -25.27
N LYS A 229 -33.30 11.54 -25.68
CA LYS A 229 -32.67 11.58 -27.02
C LYS A 229 -33.52 10.96 -28.14
N LYS A 230 -34.46 10.07 -27.77
CA LYS A 230 -35.33 9.37 -28.73
C LYS A 230 -36.78 9.54 -28.31
N LEU A 231 -37.57 10.23 -29.11
CA LEU A 231 -38.99 10.43 -28.91
C LEU A 231 -39.76 9.80 -30.08
N ASN A 232 -40.87 9.15 -29.80
CA ASN A 232 -41.81 8.72 -30.82
C ASN A 232 -42.66 9.89 -31.30
N LYS A 233 -43.46 9.70 -32.41
CA LYS A 233 -44.26 10.78 -33.01
C LYS A 233 -45.24 11.41 -32.01
N LYS A 234 -45.99 10.61 -31.26
CA LYS A 234 -46.91 11.11 -30.23
C LYS A 234 -46.24 11.94 -29.15
N GLN A 235 -45.04 11.56 -28.74
CA GLN A 235 -44.28 12.32 -27.72
C GLN A 235 -43.75 13.64 -28.29
N LYS A 236 -43.35 13.67 -29.56
CA LYS A 236 -42.97 14.94 -30.23
C LYS A 236 -44.17 15.88 -30.37
N ASP A 237 -45.30 15.34 -30.79
CA ASP A 237 -46.53 16.14 -30.99
C ASP A 237 -47.07 16.71 -29.64
N ALA A 238 -46.78 16.03 -28.51
CA ALA A 238 -47.12 16.49 -27.18
C ALA A 238 -46.19 17.53 -26.59
N LEU A 239 -45.02 17.73 -27.19
CA LEU A 239 -44.05 18.73 -26.76
C LEU A 239 -44.11 20.03 -27.61
N LEU A 240 -44.87 20.00 -28.70
CA LEU A 240 -45.14 21.15 -29.57
C LEU A 240 -46.37 21.89 -29.09
#